data_a9bea3b7ff8fa22bed05457cad774854
#
_entry.id   a9bea3b7ff8fa22bed05457cad774854
#
_cell.length_a   1.000
_cell.length_b   1.000
_cell.length_c   1.000
_cell.angle_alpha   90.00
_cell.angle_beta   90.00
_cell.angle_gamma   90.00
#
_symmetry.space_group_name_H-M   'P 1'
#
loop_
_entity.id
_entity.type
_entity.pdbx_description
1 polymer ?
#
loop_
_entity_poly.entity_id
_entity_poly.type
_entity_poly.pdbx_seq_one_letter_code
_entity_poly.pdbx_strand_id
1 'polypeptide(L)'
;MLESGEYKIFVGENVNEAKQIFSLNLEKTVLIKACEEACAPRYSYKRMVNANGLRYEDTPVATVNLRERVQSRLPETLKEKGNTYYKLQDVIDGRITLDEFVAEFTPEELEAITRGSLYMMNSPYGPKGNAGTFGANCQSLFDKGIPAISTNDGPSGARLQAHSTLLPNGVALASTFNDELVENLAYEFGKEVIERKSHVLLAPGINIHRNPLCGRNFEYFSEDPYLTGKMAVAYIKGVQGAGASATPKHFACNNQESKRSKNDSRVSQRALREIYLKGFEICIREAKPDCLMTSYNKLNGVYNYFNYELVTTILRDDWGYEGCVMTDWWMKSGKSEVFKTLENQAYRVRAQVDVFMPGAPNFGRFKGKSDGTILKSLKDKDGITLAELQRSAKNVLKLCIKYSAK
;
A
#
# COMPACT_ATOMS: atom_id res chain seq x y z
N MET A 1 -11.23 -10.69 -18.77
CA MET A 1 -12.12 -11.17 -19.85
C MET A 1 -13.19 -12.09 -19.28
N LEU A 2 -14.36 -12.18 -19.92
CA LEU A 2 -15.32 -13.25 -19.68
C LEU A 2 -15.14 -14.27 -20.80
N GLU A 3 -14.81 -15.50 -20.44
CA GLU A 3 -14.56 -16.56 -21.44
C GLU A 3 -15.90 -17.10 -21.98
N SER A 4 -15.89 -17.62 -23.21
CA SER A 4 -17.03 -18.35 -23.74
C SER A 4 -17.33 -19.57 -22.88
N GLY A 5 -18.62 -19.87 -22.67
CA GLY A 5 -19.07 -20.99 -21.85
C GLY A 5 -20.34 -20.68 -21.08
N GLU A 6 -20.78 -21.64 -20.29
CA GLU A 6 -21.96 -21.52 -19.46
C GLU A 6 -21.62 -21.00 -18.06
N TYR A 7 -22.27 -19.91 -17.66
CA TYR A 7 -22.18 -19.30 -16.32
C TYR A 7 -23.47 -19.60 -15.55
N LYS A 8 -23.34 -20.28 -14.42
CA LYS A 8 -24.47 -20.66 -13.57
C LYS A 8 -24.46 -19.85 -12.26
N ILE A 9 -25.61 -19.32 -11.88
CA ILE A 9 -25.79 -18.62 -10.60
C ILE A 9 -26.59 -19.51 -9.67
N PHE A 10 -26.09 -19.70 -8.48
CA PHE A 10 -26.70 -20.49 -7.40
C PHE A 10 -26.96 -19.56 -6.22
N VAL A 11 -28.12 -19.80 -5.54
CA VAL A 11 -28.51 -19.09 -4.32
C VAL A 11 -28.94 -20.09 -3.28
N GLY A 12 -28.51 -19.90 -2.05
CA GLY A 12 -28.81 -20.75 -0.90
C GLY A 12 -28.16 -20.24 0.38
N GLU A 13 -28.47 -20.85 1.49
CA GLU A 13 -27.89 -20.50 2.80
C GLU A 13 -26.41 -20.89 2.91
N ASN A 14 -25.99 -21.90 2.16
CA ASN A 14 -24.61 -22.35 2.06
C ASN A 14 -24.37 -23.05 0.72
N VAL A 15 -23.09 -23.31 0.39
CA VAL A 15 -22.69 -23.87 -0.90
C VAL A 15 -23.29 -25.27 -1.19
N ASN A 16 -23.59 -26.06 -0.16
CA ASN A 16 -24.16 -27.41 -0.33
C ASN A 16 -25.66 -27.39 -0.62
N GLU A 17 -26.36 -26.35 -0.17
CA GLU A 17 -27.83 -26.21 -0.29
C GLU A 17 -28.24 -25.21 -1.38
N ALA A 18 -27.24 -24.55 -1.99
CA ALA A 18 -27.47 -23.58 -3.05
C ALA A 18 -28.11 -24.24 -4.29
N LYS A 19 -29.19 -23.63 -4.78
CA LYS A 19 -29.94 -24.09 -5.94
C LYS A 19 -29.64 -23.15 -7.11
N GLN A 20 -29.47 -23.72 -8.32
CA GLN A 20 -29.30 -22.94 -9.53
C GLN A 20 -30.58 -22.16 -9.83
N ILE A 21 -30.47 -20.84 -9.95
CA ILE A 21 -31.58 -19.95 -10.27
C ILE A 21 -31.46 -19.33 -11.65
N PHE A 22 -30.24 -19.30 -12.22
CA PHE A 22 -29.99 -18.67 -13.52
C PHE A 22 -28.81 -19.33 -14.22
N SER A 23 -28.84 -19.32 -15.55
CA SER A 23 -27.75 -19.73 -16.42
C SER A 23 -27.62 -18.75 -17.57
N LEU A 24 -26.39 -18.34 -17.88
CA LEU A 24 -26.02 -17.51 -19.01
C LEU A 24 -25.00 -18.24 -19.87
N ASN A 25 -25.30 -18.42 -21.13
CA ASN A 25 -24.32 -18.96 -22.09
C ASN A 25 -23.70 -17.84 -22.90
N LEU A 26 -22.39 -17.68 -22.83
CA LEU A 26 -21.61 -16.77 -23.64
C LEU A 26 -21.03 -17.53 -24.85
N GLU A 27 -21.52 -17.25 -26.02
CA GLU A 27 -21.05 -17.88 -27.28
C GLU A 27 -19.60 -17.52 -27.62
N LYS A 28 -19.16 -16.31 -27.24
CA LYS A 28 -17.82 -15.77 -27.53
C LYS A 28 -17.21 -15.14 -26.30
N THR A 29 -15.88 -15.27 -26.18
CA THR A 29 -15.12 -14.57 -25.16
C THR A 29 -15.23 -13.05 -25.30
N VAL A 30 -15.58 -12.35 -24.23
CA VAL A 30 -15.69 -10.89 -24.16
C VAL A 30 -14.47 -10.32 -23.46
N LEU A 31 -13.73 -9.45 -24.15
CA LEU A 31 -12.63 -8.70 -23.54
C LEU A 31 -13.19 -7.54 -22.72
N ILE A 32 -13.12 -7.64 -21.39
CA ILE A 32 -13.59 -6.59 -20.48
C ILE A 32 -12.56 -5.46 -20.38
N LYS A 33 -11.28 -5.81 -20.22
CA LYS A 33 -10.18 -4.86 -20.08
C LYS A 33 -8.87 -5.48 -20.55
N ALA A 34 -8.11 -4.74 -21.35
CA ALA A 34 -6.71 -5.04 -21.61
C ALA A 34 -5.86 -4.31 -20.55
N CYS A 35 -4.98 -5.04 -19.89
CA CYS A 35 -4.06 -4.49 -18.91
C CYS A 35 -2.62 -4.63 -19.42
N GLU A 36 -1.78 -3.68 -19.03
CA GLU A 36 -0.35 -3.80 -19.26
C GLU A 36 0.22 -5.00 -18.49
N GLU A 37 1.17 -5.72 -19.10
CA GLU A 37 1.88 -6.79 -18.42
C GLU A 37 2.62 -6.23 -17.20
N ALA A 38 2.34 -6.81 -16.02
CA ALA A 38 3.02 -6.43 -14.78
C ALA A 38 3.02 -7.58 -13.79
N CYS A 39 4.09 -7.69 -13.02
CA CYS A 39 4.29 -8.73 -12.01
C CYS A 39 4.18 -10.15 -12.55
N ALA A 40 4.48 -10.38 -13.81
CA ALA A 40 4.54 -11.74 -14.37
C ALA A 40 5.63 -12.55 -13.65
N PRO A 41 5.45 -13.87 -13.53
CA PRO A 41 6.48 -14.76 -12.96
C PRO A 41 7.81 -14.62 -13.69
N ARG A 42 8.92 -14.53 -12.96
CA ARG A 42 10.26 -14.55 -13.55
C ARG A 42 10.69 -15.92 -14.02
N TYR A 43 10.13 -16.97 -13.41
CA TYR A 43 10.38 -18.36 -13.74
C TYR A 43 9.05 -19.08 -13.90
N SER A 44 8.94 -19.91 -14.96
CA SER A 44 7.74 -20.72 -15.16
C SER A 44 7.58 -21.74 -14.03
N TYR A 45 6.34 -22.03 -13.72
CA TYR A 45 5.93 -23.11 -12.82
C TYR A 45 4.62 -23.72 -13.32
N LYS A 46 4.34 -24.95 -12.92
CA LYS A 46 3.10 -25.63 -13.28
C LYS A 46 1.92 -25.03 -12.49
N ARG A 47 0.97 -24.43 -13.18
CA ARG A 47 -0.31 -24.00 -12.63
C ARG A 47 -1.41 -24.99 -12.92
N MET A 48 -2.31 -25.15 -11.98
CA MET A 48 -3.50 -25.97 -12.13
C MET A 48 -4.54 -25.22 -12.96
N VAL A 49 -5.11 -25.90 -13.95
CA VAL A 49 -6.15 -25.37 -14.84
C VAL A 49 -7.27 -26.39 -14.92
N ASN A 50 -8.51 -25.91 -14.80
CA ASN A 50 -9.71 -26.72 -15.00
C ASN A 50 -10.40 -26.34 -16.32
N ALA A 51 -9.97 -26.97 -17.40
CA ALA A 51 -10.61 -26.84 -18.70
C ALA A 51 -10.85 -28.25 -19.26
N ASN A 52 -12.07 -28.73 -19.22
CA ASN A 52 -12.44 -30.11 -19.57
C ASN A 52 -11.69 -31.17 -18.73
N GLY A 53 -11.59 -30.90 -17.41
CA GLY A 53 -10.86 -31.73 -16.45
C GLY A 53 -9.59 -31.06 -15.93
N LEU A 54 -9.12 -31.54 -14.78
CA LEU A 54 -7.95 -31.01 -14.11
C LEU A 54 -6.66 -31.31 -14.89
N ARG A 55 -5.92 -30.27 -15.26
CA ARG A 55 -4.61 -30.38 -15.91
C ARG A 55 -3.62 -29.32 -15.39
N TYR A 56 -2.36 -29.50 -15.74
CA TYR A 56 -1.30 -28.56 -15.36
C TYR A 56 -0.67 -27.96 -16.61
N GLU A 57 -0.54 -26.63 -16.61
CA GLU A 57 0.09 -25.85 -17.67
C GLU A 57 1.29 -25.07 -17.16
N ASP A 58 2.22 -24.76 -18.04
CA ASP A 58 3.31 -23.85 -17.70
C ASP A 58 2.80 -22.41 -17.60
N THR A 59 3.18 -21.73 -16.51
CA THR A 59 2.81 -20.33 -16.34
C THR A 59 3.68 -19.46 -17.25
N PRO A 60 3.08 -18.52 -18.02
CA PRO A 60 3.84 -17.56 -18.80
C PRO A 60 4.78 -16.73 -17.93
N VAL A 61 6.00 -16.53 -18.42
CA VAL A 61 7.00 -15.70 -17.75
C VAL A 61 6.97 -14.25 -18.25
N ALA A 62 7.61 -13.34 -17.50
CA ALA A 62 7.73 -11.95 -17.85
C ALA A 62 8.44 -11.74 -19.19
N THR A 63 7.87 -10.88 -20.05
CA THR A 63 8.44 -10.51 -21.35
C THR A 63 8.91 -9.04 -21.39
N VAL A 64 8.49 -8.24 -20.43
CA VAL A 64 8.74 -6.80 -20.38
C VAL A 64 10.18 -6.48 -19.98
N ASN A 65 10.81 -5.57 -20.71
CA ASN A 65 12.06 -4.95 -20.32
C ASN A 65 11.79 -3.88 -19.23
N LEU A 66 11.96 -4.26 -17.97
CA LEU A 66 11.71 -3.37 -16.84
C LEU A 66 12.62 -2.13 -16.85
N ARG A 67 13.85 -2.22 -17.35
CA ARG A 67 14.77 -1.07 -17.43
C ARG A 67 14.22 0.00 -18.39
N GLU A 68 13.80 -0.38 -19.57
CA GLU A 68 13.22 0.53 -20.56
C GLU A 68 11.92 1.15 -20.03
N ARG A 69 11.05 0.33 -19.44
CA ARG A 69 9.81 0.83 -18.83
C ARG A 69 10.07 1.89 -17.78
N VAL A 70 11.01 1.67 -16.88
CA VAL A 70 11.36 2.64 -15.83
C VAL A 70 11.94 3.91 -16.45
N GLN A 71 12.88 3.77 -17.37
CA GLN A 71 13.57 4.92 -17.99
C GLN A 71 12.61 5.81 -18.78
N SER A 72 11.62 5.21 -19.47
CA SER A 72 10.60 5.96 -20.23
C SER A 72 9.57 6.69 -19.36
N ARG A 73 9.53 6.40 -18.04
CA ARG A 73 8.54 6.96 -17.07
C ARG A 73 9.19 7.74 -15.92
N LEU A 74 10.45 8.12 -16.06
CA LEU A 74 11.09 8.95 -15.04
C LEU A 74 10.41 10.32 -14.99
N PRO A 75 10.10 10.84 -13.78
CA PRO A 75 9.53 12.16 -13.65
C PRO A 75 10.55 13.25 -13.97
N GLU A 76 10.04 14.44 -14.27
CA GLU A 76 10.87 15.63 -14.42
C GLU A 76 11.24 16.22 -13.05
N THR A 77 12.46 16.74 -12.95
CA THR A 77 12.94 17.38 -11.72
C THR A 77 12.28 18.74 -11.53
N LEU A 78 11.70 18.94 -10.34
CA LEU A 78 11.18 20.23 -9.91
C LEU A 78 12.37 21.17 -9.66
N LYS A 79 12.31 22.38 -10.24
CA LYS A 79 13.40 23.36 -10.19
C LYS A 79 13.08 24.43 -9.16
N GLU A 80 14.06 24.81 -8.36
CA GLU A 80 14.01 25.95 -7.46
C GLU A 80 13.73 27.27 -8.24
N LYS A 81 12.91 28.13 -7.65
CA LYS A 81 12.62 29.46 -8.20
C LYS A 81 13.40 30.59 -7.52
N GLY A 82 14.30 30.29 -6.58
CA GLY A 82 15.13 31.25 -5.86
C GLY A 82 15.03 31.14 -4.33
N ASN A 83 15.82 31.97 -3.61
CA ASN A 83 15.97 31.94 -2.15
C ASN A 83 14.73 32.41 -1.38
N THR A 84 13.66 31.64 -1.39
CA THR A 84 12.46 31.97 -0.63
C THR A 84 12.21 30.86 0.40
N TYR A 85 12.18 31.22 1.67
CA TYR A 85 11.91 30.28 2.77
C TYR A 85 10.41 30.05 2.93
N TYR A 86 9.82 29.22 2.10
CA TYR A 86 8.41 28.86 2.19
C TYR A 86 8.15 27.88 3.33
N LYS A 87 6.94 27.97 3.89
CA LYS A 87 6.39 27.03 4.86
C LYS A 87 5.23 26.26 4.25
N LEU A 88 4.89 25.12 4.83
CA LEU A 88 3.73 24.34 4.41
C LEU A 88 2.44 25.16 4.43
N GLN A 89 2.34 26.15 5.35
CA GLN A 89 1.22 27.08 5.40
C GLN A 89 1.07 27.92 4.12
N ASP A 90 2.18 28.23 3.42
CA ASP A 90 2.11 28.96 2.15
C ASP A 90 1.43 28.15 1.05
N VAL A 91 1.59 26.81 1.08
CA VAL A 91 0.89 25.88 0.20
C VAL A 91 -0.60 25.80 0.56
N ILE A 92 -0.91 25.69 1.85
CA ILE A 92 -2.30 25.61 2.36
C ILE A 92 -3.08 26.88 2.00
N ASP A 93 -2.45 28.04 2.12
CA ASP A 93 -3.03 29.34 1.79
C ASP A 93 -3.08 29.60 0.27
N GLY A 94 -2.54 28.72 -0.55
CA GLY A 94 -2.51 28.86 -2.00
C GLY A 94 -1.55 29.94 -2.52
N ARG A 95 -0.59 30.40 -1.70
CA ARG A 95 0.44 31.37 -2.11
C ARG A 95 1.47 30.77 -3.05
N ILE A 96 1.74 29.48 -2.89
CA ILE A 96 2.61 28.69 -3.75
C ILE A 96 1.99 27.30 -4.01
N THR A 97 2.47 26.64 -5.05
CA THR A 97 2.10 25.25 -5.32
C THR A 97 2.92 24.29 -4.45
N LEU A 98 2.41 23.07 -4.28
CA LEU A 98 3.17 22.02 -3.61
C LEU A 98 4.49 21.68 -4.35
N ASP A 99 4.52 21.82 -5.68
CA ASP A 99 5.69 21.57 -6.50
C ASP A 99 6.78 22.62 -6.23
N GLU A 100 6.41 23.91 -6.14
CA GLU A 100 7.32 24.98 -5.75
C GLU A 100 7.88 24.76 -4.35
N PHE A 101 7.04 24.36 -3.39
CA PHE A 101 7.49 24.05 -2.04
C PHE A 101 8.51 22.91 -1.98
N VAL A 102 8.22 21.81 -2.69
CA VAL A 102 9.10 20.63 -2.71
C VAL A 102 10.42 20.91 -3.46
N ALA A 103 10.41 21.81 -4.43
CA ALA A 103 11.62 22.23 -5.16
C ALA A 103 12.68 22.87 -4.26
N GLU A 104 12.25 23.49 -3.13
CA GLU A 104 13.13 24.14 -2.15
C GLU A 104 13.80 23.16 -1.14
N PHE A 105 13.48 21.86 -1.23
CA PHE A 105 14.01 20.89 -0.26
C PHE A 105 15.39 20.40 -0.68
N THR A 106 16.31 20.37 0.28
CA THR A 106 17.59 19.72 0.09
C THR A 106 17.43 18.20 -0.09
N PRO A 107 18.37 17.51 -0.73
CA PRO A 107 18.34 16.05 -0.81
C PRO A 107 18.23 15.36 0.57
N GLU A 108 18.83 15.92 1.61
CA GLU A 108 18.77 15.43 2.99
C GLU A 108 17.35 15.59 3.59
N GLU A 109 16.69 16.70 3.33
CA GLU A 109 15.30 16.92 3.75
C GLU A 109 14.33 15.98 3.01
N LEU A 110 14.54 15.81 1.70
CA LEU A 110 13.77 14.85 0.89
C LEU A 110 13.97 13.40 1.36
N GLU A 111 15.21 13.03 1.74
CA GLU A 111 15.49 11.74 2.34
C GLU A 111 14.76 11.59 3.67
N ALA A 112 14.86 12.60 4.53
CA ALA A 112 14.26 12.59 5.86
C ALA A 112 12.74 12.42 5.80
N ILE A 113 12.03 13.18 4.96
CA ILE A 113 10.56 13.12 4.87
C ILE A 113 10.05 11.79 4.30
N THR A 114 10.86 11.07 3.53
CA THR A 114 10.48 9.76 2.96
C THR A 114 10.75 8.57 3.89
N ARG A 115 11.02 8.80 5.15
CA ARG A 115 11.14 7.77 6.21
C ARG A 115 10.45 8.17 7.48
N GLY A 116 10.17 7.18 8.31
CA GLY A 116 9.67 7.41 9.66
C GLY A 116 10.72 8.06 10.57
N SER A 117 10.29 8.44 11.77
CA SER A 117 11.06 9.17 12.76
C SER A 117 12.10 8.32 13.51
N LEU A 118 12.36 7.08 13.09
CA LEU A 118 13.29 6.13 13.72
C LEU A 118 12.80 5.55 15.08
N TYR A 119 11.67 6.02 15.57
CA TYR A 119 11.04 5.51 16.78
C TYR A 119 9.93 4.53 16.41
N MET A 120 9.98 3.34 16.97
CA MET A 120 8.86 2.44 16.98
C MET A 120 8.17 2.48 18.35
N MET A 121 6.83 2.40 18.33
CA MET A 121 6.03 2.25 19.56
C MET A 121 6.40 3.27 20.64
N ASN A 122 6.24 4.51 20.40
CA ASN A 122 6.43 5.67 21.27
C ASN A 122 7.31 6.75 20.65
N SER A 123 7.06 7.10 19.39
CA SER A 123 7.62 8.35 18.87
C SER A 123 7.17 9.51 19.78
N PRO A 124 8.07 10.39 20.19
CA PRO A 124 7.71 11.54 21.04
C PRO A 124 6.77 12.53 20.32
N TYR A 125 6.59 12.38 19.02
CA TYR A 125 5.75 13.22 18.18
C TYR A 125 4.32 12.68 18.01
N GLY A 126 3.91 11.67 18.77
CA GLY A 126 2.58 11.09 18.72
C GLY A 126 2.10 10.59 20.09
N PRO A 127 0.84 10.10 20.20
CA PRO A 127 0.31 9.57 21.43
C PRO A 127 1.12 8.37 21.93
N LYS A 128 1.13 8.14 23.24
CA LYS A 128 1.83 6.98 23.82
C LYS A 128 1.31 5.67 23.23
N GLY A 129 2.23 4.78 22.85
CA GLY A 129 1.88 3.52 22.19
C GLY A 129 1.72 3.62 20.67
N ASN A 130 1.92 4.80 20.08
CA ASN A 130 1.89 4.94 18.62
C ASN A 130 2.84 3.96 17.92
N ALA A 131 2.50 3.56 16.70
CA ALA A 131 3.30 2.63 15.92
C ALA A 131 4.49 3.29 15.19
N GLY A 132 4.72 4.56 15.44
CA GLY A 132 5.72 5.41 14.80
C GLY A 132 5.09 6.64 14.16
N THR A 133 5.93 7.59 13.77
CA THR A 133 5.51 8.82 13.07
C THR A 133 6.34 9.02 11.81
N PHE A 134 5.79 9.75 10.86
CA PHE A 134 6.47 10.19 9.63
C PHE A 134 6.06 11.64 9.30
N GLY A 135 6.47 12.19 8.17
CA GLY A 135 6.38 13.63 7.93
C GLY A 135 7.57 14.34 8.52
N ALA A 136 7.38 15.35 9.39
CA ALA A 136 8.53 15.95 10.05
C ALA A 136 9.15 15.00 11.08
N ASN A 137 10.47 14.83 10.96
CA ASN A 137 11.27 13.98 11.83
C ASN A 137 12.66 14.58 12.14
N CYS A 138 12.92 15.78 11.69
CA CYS A 138 14.11 16.58 11.96
C CYS A 138 13.73 18.08 12.04
N GLN A 139 14.61 18.88 12.66
CA GLN A 139 14.32 20.28 12.98
C GLN A 139 13.98 21.10 11.72
N SER A 140 14.74 20.94 10.64
CA SER A 140 14.51 21.72 9.40
C SER A 140 13.11 21.48 8.79
N LEU A 141 12.57 20.26 8.89
CA LEU A 141 11.21 19.96 8.45
C LEU A 141 10.15 20.56 9.38
N PHE A 142 10.40 20.57 10.71
CA PHE A 142 9.51 21.28 11.65
C PHE A 142 9.54 22.80 11.43
N ASP A 143 10.70 23.37 11.14
CA ASP A 143 10.84 24.80 10.84
C ASP A 143 10.08 25.22 9.57
N LYS A 144 9.93 24.28 8.62
CA LYS A 144 9.07 24.44 7.44
C LYS A 144 7.56 24.27 7.74
N GLY A 145 7.18 24.08 9.01
CA GLY A 145 5.79 23.93 9.44
C GLY A 145 5.17 22.57 9.08
N ILE A 146 5.97 21.57 8.79
CA ILE A 146 5.48 20.23 8.45
C ILE A 146 5.13 19.50 9.76
N PRO A 147 3.92 18.91 9.90
CA PRO A 147 3.56 18.14 11.09
C PRO A 147 4.20 16.75 11.09
N ALA A 148 4.35 16.19 12.28
CA ALA A 148 4.58 14.77 12.45
C ALA A 148 3.25 14.02 12.39
N ILE A 149 3.13 13.05 11.51
CA ILE A 149 1.94 12.23 11.32
C ILE A 149 2.08 10.94 12.15
N SER A 150 1.25 10.77 13.15
CA SER A 150 1.26 9.58 14.01
C SER A 150 0.46 8.44 13.38
N THR A 151 0.97 7.22 13.54
CA THR A 151 0.30 5.99 13.13
C THR A 151 -0.09 5.17 14.35
N ASN A 152 -1.20 4.44 14.28
CA ASN A 152 -1.54 3.41 15.24
C ASN A 152 -1.96 2.12 14.54
N ASP A 153 -1.52 1.00 15.09
CA ASP A 153 -1.90 -0.32 14.63
C ASP A 153 -3.24 -0.73 15.25
N GLY A 154 -3.90 -1.69 14.63
CA GLY A 154 -5.07 -2.35 15.18
C GLY A 154 -6.34 -2.26 14.34
N PRO A 155 -6.56 -3.23 13.40
CA PRO A 155 -7.81 -3.29 12.63
C PRO A 155 -9.06 -3.58 13.48
N SER A 156 -8.87 -4.16 14.66
CA SER A 156 -9.98 -4.48 15.60
C SER A 156 -9.91 -3.67 16.91
N GLY A 157 -9.23 -2.53 16.91
CA GLY A 157 -9.10 -1.64 18.07
C GLY A 157 -7.77 -0.90 18.07
N ALA A 158 -7.75 0.37 18.47
CA ALA A 158 -6.56 1.20 18.46
C ALA A 158 -5.52 0.69 19.47
N ARG A 159 -4.35 0.26 18.99
CA ARG A 159 -3.26 -0.27 19.82
C ARG A 159 -2.38 0.87 20.34
N LEU A 160 -2.93 1.65 21.27
CA LEU A 160 -2.24 2.72 21.99
C LEU A 160 -2.09 2.34 23.47
N GLN A 161 -1.25 3.07 24.22
CA GLN A 161 -1.19 2.92 25.67
C GLN A 161 -2.35 3.67 26.37
N ALA A 162 -3.58 3.31 25.97
CA ALA A 162 -4.82 3.85 26.50
C ALA A 162 -5.92 2.79 26.32
N HIS A 163 -6.97 2.88 27.13
CA HIS A 163 -8.15 2.08 26.89
C HIS A 163 -8.76 2.46 25.54
N SER A 164 -9.09 1.46 24.74
CA SER A 164 -9.73 1.64 23.43
C SER A 164 -10.80 0.59 23.21
N THR A 165 -11.77 0.91 22.38
CA THR A 165 -12.83 -0.01 21.97
C THR A 165 -12.23 -1.22 21.25
N LEU A 166 -12.68 -2.41 21.58
CA LEU A 166 -12.39 -3.63 20.85
C LEU A 166 -13.53 -3.89 19.86
N LEU A 167 -13.22 -3.85 18.59
CA LEU A 167 -14.17 -4.14 17.53
C LEU A 167 -14.23 -5.64 17.22
N PRO A 168 -15.33 -6.13 16.62
CA PRO A 168 -15.33 -7.44 15.97
C PRO A 168 -14.18 -7.55 14.96
N ASN A 169 -13.63 -8.73 14.81
CA ASN A 169 -12.55 -8.93 13.83
C ASN A 169 -13.07 -8.89 12.38
N GLY A 170 -12.16 -8.83 11.40
CA GLY A 170 -12.50 -8.67 9.99
C GLY A 170 -13.44 -9.75 9.46
N VAL A 171 -13.24 -11.01 9.86
CA VAL A 171 -14.14 -12.13 9.49
C VAL A 171 -15.57 -11.88 9.99
N ALA A 172 -15.73 -11.49 11.26
CA ALA A 172 -17.03 -11.22 11.84
C ALA A 172 -17.74 -10.04 11.16
N LEU A 173 -17.00 -8.98 10.87
CA LEU A 173 -17.54 -7.82 10.12
C LEU A 173 -18.02 -8.23 8.73
N ALA A 174 -17.22 -8.99 7.98
CA ALA A 174 -17.58 -9.43 6.62
C ALA A 174 -18.77 -10.43 6.63
N SER A 175 -18.88 -11.25 7.67
CA SER A 175 -19.99 -12.21 7.82
C SER A 175 -21.36 -11.55 8.02
N THR A 176 -21.40 -10.25 8.27
CA THR A 176 -22.66 -9.49 8.31
C THR A 176 -23.25 -9.25 6.94
N PHE A 177 -22.44 -9.28 5.86
CA PHE A 177 -22.80 -8.86 4.50
C PHE A 177 -23.47 -7.47 4.46
N ASN A 178 -23.17 -6.61 5.43
CA ASN A 178 -23.81 -5.31 5.63
C ASN A 178 -22.72 -4.21 5.64
N ASP A 179 -22.54 -3.59 4.50
CA ASP A 179 -21.54 -2.54 4.29
C ASP A 179 -21.90 -1.24 5.04
N GLU A 180 -23.18 -0.89 5.14
CA GLU A 180 -23.65 0.27 5.93
C GLU A 180 -23.30 0.12 7.42
N LEU A 181 -23.53 -1.05 7.99
CA LEU A 181 -23.19 -1.35 9.37
C LEU A 181 -21.66 -1.21 9.60
N VAL A 182 -20.86 -1.74 8.67
CA VAL A 182 -19.39 -1.66 8.76
C VAL A 182 -18.91 -0.22 8.62
N GLU A 183 -19.49 0.58 7.72
CA GLU A 183 -19.16 1.99 7.54
C GLU A 183 -19.47 2.80 8.82
N ASN A 184 -20.66 2.63 9.40
CA ASN A 184 -21.06 3.31 10.62
C ASN A 184 -20.17 2.95 11.82
N LEU A 185 -19.85 1.65 12.00
CA LEU A 185 -18.94 1.20 13.05
C LEU A 185 -17.53 1.76 12.87
N ALA A 186 -17.04 1.75 11.64
CA ALA A 186 -15.72 2.30 11.31
C ALA A 186 -15.67 3.83 11.45
N TYR A 187 -16.77 4.52 11.24
CA TYR A 187 -16.87 5.96 11.51
C TYR A 187 -16.71 6.26 13.01
N GLU A 188 -17.42 5.58 13.88
CA GLU A 188 -17.27 5.75 15.33
C GLU A 188 -15.87 5.39 15.81
N PHE A 189 -15.27 4.34 15.24
CA PHE A 189 -13.88 3.98 15.50
C PHE A 189 -12.88 5.04 15.01
N GLY A 190 -13.12 5.62 13.86
CA GLY A 190 -12.31 6.72 13.32
C GLY A 190 -12.33 7.95 14.24
N LYS A 191 -13.48 8.27 14.85
CA LYS A 191 -13.59 9.34 15.87
C LYS A 191 -12.69 9.03 17.07
N GLU A 192 -12.75 7.80 17.59
CA GLU A 192 -11.88 7.38 18.70
C GLU A 192 -10.40 7.54 18.35
N VAL A 193 -9.99 7.17 17.13
CA VAL A 193 -8.60 7.35 16.63
C VAL A 193 -8.17 8.83 16.71
N ILE A 194 -9.01 9.75 16.26
CA ILE A 194 -8.73 11.19 16.30
C ILE A 194 -8.72 11.72 17.74
N GLU A 195 -9.68 11.35 18.57
CA GLU A 195 -9.74 11.72 19.99
C GLU A 195 -8.47 11.26 20.75
N ARG A 196 -7.89 10.12 20.36
CA ARG A 196 -6.62 9.61 20.87
C ARG A 196 -5.39 10.31 20.26
N LYS A 197 -5.58 11.38 19.46
CA LYS A 197 -4.51 12.16 18.79
C LYS A 197 -3.65 11.31 17.85
N SER A 198 -4.25 10.29 17.24
CA SER A 198 -3.63 9.53 16.16
C SER A 198 -4.20 9.97 14.82
N HIS A 199 -3.38 9.98 13.78
CA HIS A 199 -3.76 10.46 12.45
C HIS A 199 -4.09 9.33 11.49
N VAL A 200 -3.25 8.28 11.47
CA VAL A 200 -3.31 7.19 10.51
C VAL A 200 -3.56 5.87 11.21
N LEU A 201 -4.67 5.24 10.90
CA LEU A 201 -5.00 3.89 11.31
C LEU A 201 -4.43 2.89 10.32
N LEU A 202 -3.59 1.95 10.79
CA LEU A 202 -3.00 0.89 9.96
C LEU A 202 -4.01 -0.25 9.75
N ALA A 203 -5.11 0.07 9.06
CA ALA A 203 -6.25 -0.81 8.78
C ALA A 203 -7.03 -0.29 7.56
N PRO A 204 -7.86 -1.15 6.92
CA PRO A 204 -8.14 -2.55 7.23
C PRO A 204 -7.10 -3.52 6.65
N GLY A 205 -7.04 -4.75 7.18
CA GLY A 205 -6.38 -5.88 6.53
C GLY A 205 -7.30 -6.50 5.49
N ILE A 206 -6.82 -6.68 4.24
CA ILE A 206 -7.68 -7.11 3.12
C ILE A 206 -7.06 -8.19 2.23
N ASN A 207 -6.12 -8.96 2.74
CA ASN A 207 -5.62 -10.11 1.99
C ASN A 207 -6.66 -11.24 1.94
N ILE A 208 -6.62 -12.04 0.89
CA ILE A 208 -7.57 -13.12 0.64
C ILE A 208 -7.30 -14.31 1.57
N HIS A 209 -8.35 -14.91 2.14
CA HIS A 209 -8.30 -16.17 2.89
C HIS A 209 -8.00 -17.34 1.95
N ARG A 210 -6.76 -17.45 1.50
CA ARG A 210 -6.35 -18.50 0.56
C ARG A 210 -6.22 -19.87 1.23
N ASN A 211 -5.81 -19.88 2.50
CA ASN A 211 -5.57 -21.11 3.26
C ASN A 211 -6.01 -20.87 4.71
N PRO A 212 -6.79 -21.78 5.31
CA PRO A 212 -7.30 -21.63 6.68
C PRO A 212 -6.19 -21.56 7.73
N LEU A 213 -4.98 -22.05 7.43
CA LEU A 213 -3.82 -22.02 8.32
C LEU A 213 -3.06 -20.69 8.30
N CYS A 214 -3.48 -19.67 7.53
CA CYS A 214 -2.88 -18.36 7.62
C CYS A 214 -3.22 -17.70 8.95
N GLY A 215 -2.20 -17.38 9.75
CA GLY A 215 -2.35 -16.88 11.11
C GLY A 215 -2.98 -15.47 11.24
N ARG A 216 -3.24 -14.80 10.11
CA ARG A 216 -3.87 -13.46 10.09
C ARG A 216 -5.25 -13.43 9.41
N ASN A 217 -5.81 -14.59 9.06
CA ASN A 217 -7.15 -14.63 8.47
C ASN A 217 -8.22 -13.98 9.35
N PHE A 218 -8.06 -14.02 10.68
CA PHE A 218 -9.03 -13.40 11.60
C PHE A 218 -9.21 -11.89 11.36
N GLU A 219 -8.17 -11.17 10.96
CA GLU A 219 -8.24 -9.72 10.72
C GLU A 219 -8.58 -9.37 9.26
N TYR A 220 -8.53 -10.33 8.34
CA TYR A 220 -8.93 -10.17 6.95
C TYR A 220 -10.43 -10.47 6.80
N PHE A 221 -11.03 -10.03 5.69
CA PHE A 221 -12.49 -10.10 5.54
C PHE A 221 -12.99 -11.45 5.00
N SER A 222 -12.47 -11.92 3.86
CA SER A 222 -13.03 -13.07 3.16
C SER A 222 -12.04 -13.76 2.22
N GLU A 223 -12.41 -14.93 1.73
CA GLU A 223 -11.80 -15.57 0.55
C GLU A 223 -12.33 -14.97 -0.76
N ASP A 224 -13.53 -14.36 -0.75
CA ASP A 224 -14.13 -13.71 -1.88
C ASP A 224 -13.53 -12.29 -2.07
N PRO A 225 -12.94 -12.00 -3.25
CA PRO A 225 -12.30 -10.70 -3.47
C PRO A 225 -13.29 -9.54 -3.61
N TYR A 226 -14.53 -9.80 -4.04
CA TYR A 226 -15.55 -8.77 -4.16
C TYR A 226 -16.08 -8.37 -2.77
N LEU A 227 -16.50 -9.35 -1.97
CA LEU A 227 -16.92 -9.11 -0.58
C LEU A 227 -15.82 -8.41 0.21
N THR A 228 -14.58 -8.89 0.11
CA THR A 228 -13.42 -8.25 0.74
C THR A 228 -13.29 -6.78 0.31
N GLY A 229 -13.43 -6.51 -0.98
CA GLY A 229 -13.35 -5.14 -1.52
C GLY A 229 -14.47 -4.23 -1.00
N LYS A 230 -15.72 -4.69 -0.99
CA LYS A 230 -16.88 -3.90 -0.55
C LYS A 230 -16.84 -3.61 0.96
N MET A 231 -16.50 -4.60 1.77
CA MET A 231 -16.32 -4.41 3.23
C MET A 231 -15.16 -3.45 3.53
N ALA A 232 -14.07 -3.54 2.77
CA ALA A 232 -12.96 -2.62 2.91
C ALA A 232 -13.31 -1.18 2.49
N VAL A 233 -14.11 -1.01 1.44
CA VAL A 233 -14.62 0.32 1.02
C VAL A 233 -15.42 0.95 2.15
N ALA A 234 -16.36 0.21 2.75
CA ALA A 234 -17.17 0.66 3.87
C ALA A 234 -16.28 1.05 5.06
N TYR A 235 -15.35 0.20 5.45
CA TYR A 235 -14.43 0.46 6.55
C TYR A 235 -13.56 1.72 6.30
N ILE A 236 -13.01 1.87 5.10
CA ILE A 236 -12.17 3.03 4.73
C ILE A 236 -12.99 4.32 4.74
N LYS A 237 -14.19 4.30 4.15
CA LYS A 237 -15.10 5.46 4.13
C LYS A 237 -15.48 5.90 5.54
N GLY A 238 -15.83 4.97 6.42
CA GLY A 238 -16.15 5.26 7.81
C GLY A 238 -14.96 5.94 8.52
N VAL A 239 -13.79 5.31 8.52
CA VAL A 239 -12.58 5.87 9.16
C VAL A 239 -12.22 7.25 8.61
N GLN A 240 -12.26 7.43 7.29
CA GLN A 240 -11.88 8.69 6.66
C GLN A 240 -12.97 9.77 6.82
N GLY A 241 -14.23 9.38 6.85
CA GLY A 241 -15.36 10.26 7.15
C GLY A 241 -15.27 10.87 8.55
N ALA A 242 -14.70 10.14 9.51
CA ALA A 242 -14.43 10.64 10.86
C ALA A 242 -13.18 11.55 10.95
N GLY A 243 -12.40 11.66 9.86
CA GLY A 243 -11.22 12.52 9.77
C GLY A 243 -9.88 11.82 9.99
N ALA A 244 -9.83 10.54 10.37
CA ALA A 244 -8.61 9.74 10.38
C ALA A 244 -8.23 9.32 8.95
N SER A 245 -7.03 8.78 8.75
CA SER A 245 -6.61 8.19 7.48
C SER A 245 -6.57 6.67 7.60
N ALA A 246 -7.16 5.98 6.64
CA ALA A 246 -7.12 4.52 6.56
C ALA A 246 -5.94 4.04 5.72
N THR A 247 -5.45 2.83 6.04
CA THR A 247 -4.29 2.21 5.37
C THR A 247 -4.61 0.76 5.04
N PRO A 248 -5.30 0.46 3.92
CA PRO A 248 -5.49 -0.93 3.53
C PRO A 248 -4.16 -1.67 3.39
N LYS A 249 -4.13 -2.91 3.89
CA LYS A 249 -2.91 -3.73 4.01
C LYS A 249 -3.21 -5.21 3.83
N HIS A 250 -2.24 -6.03 3.42
CA HIS A 250 -0.87 -5.74 3.06
C HIS A 250 -0.72 -5.95 1.55
N PHE A 251 -0.30 -4.95 0.84
CA PHE A 251 -0.22 -4.92 -0.62
C PHE A 251 1.09 -5.56 -1.11
N ALA A 252 1.07 -6.80 -1.64
CA ALA A 252 -0.04 -7.70 -1.86
C ALA A 252 0.37 -9.17 -1.60
N CYS A 253 -0.62 -10.05 -1.65
CA CYS A 253 -0.43 -11.51 -1.56
C CYS A 253 0.19 -11.99 -0.24
N ASN A 254 -0.09 -11.34 0.90
CA ASN A 254 0.32 -11.81 2.23
C ASN A 254 -0.66 -12.86 2.74
N ASN A 255 -0.60 -14.06 2.16
CA ASN A 255 -1.53 -15.16 2.44
C ASN A 255 -0.92 -16.28 3.31
N GLN A 256 0.26 -16.01 3.89
CA GLN A 256 0.99 -16.93 4.76
C GLN A 256 1.84 -16.15 5.75
N GLU A 257 1.71 -16.46 7.05
CA GLU A 257 2.50 -15.82 8.11
C GLU A 257 3.77 -16.59 8.47
N SER A 258 3.80 -17.92 8.26
CA SER A 258 5.01 -18.71 8.46
C SER A 258 6.12 -18.23 7.52
N LYS A 259 7.21 -17.74 8.10
CA LYS A 259 8.35 -17.14 7.38
C LYS A 259 7.94 -16.01 6.41
N ARG A 260 6.93 -15.20 6.76
CA ARG A 260 6.33 -14.15 5.92
C ARG A 260 7.35 -13.23 5.23
N SER A 261 8.45 -12.88 5.88
CA SER A 261 9.51 -12.04 5.32
C SER A 261 10.48 -12.77 4.38
N LYS A 262 10.28 -14.07 4.14
CA LYS A 262 11.06 -14.89 3.21
C LYS A 262 10.18 -15.57 2.16
N ASN A 263 8.86 -15.53 2.35
CA ASN A 263 7.90 -16.15 1.46
C ASN A 263 7.93 -15.47 0.08
N ASP A 264 7.75 -16.27 -0.97
CA ASP A 264 7.60 -15.82 -2.36
C ASP A 264 6.25 -16.31 -2.89
N SER A 265 5.29 -15.40 -2.95
CA SER A 265 3.95 -15.70 -3.48
C SER A 265 4.01 -15.80 -4.99
N ARG A 266 3.92 -17.03 -5.51
CA ARG A 266 3.93 -17.31 -6.94
C ARG A 266 2.52 -17.35 -7.48
N VAL A 267 2.21 -16.45 -8.40
CA VAL A 267 0.86 -16.27 -8.92
C VAL A 267 0.90 -15.85 -10.39
N SER A 268 -0.01 -16.38 -11.20
CA SER A 268 -0.18 -15.90 -12.59
C SER A 268 -0.76 -14.50 -12.62
N GLN A 269 -0.49 -13.73 -13.69
CA GLN A 269 -1.00 -12.36 -13.82
C GLN A 269 -2.54 -12.30 -13.74
N ARG A 270 -3.25 -13.28 -14.31
CA ARG A 270 -4.70 -13.35 -14.25
C ARG A 270 -5.20 -13.52 -12.82
N ALA A 271 -4.70 -14.55 -12.09
CA ALA A 271 -5.10 -14.78 -10.70
C ALA A 271 -4.70 -13.61 -9.80
N LEU A 272 -3.54 -12.98 -10.06
CA LEU A 272 -3.11 -11.79 -9.34
C LEU A 272 -4.16 -10.67 -9.44
N ARG A 273 -4.59 -10.33 -10.67
CA ARG A 273 -5.52 -9.23 -10.90
C ARG A 273 -6.97 -9.55 -10.54
N GLU A 274 -7.42 -10.79 -10.80
CA GLU A 274 -8.83 -11.16 -10.62
C GLU A 274 -9.15 -11.58 -9.18
N ILE A 275 -8.15 -11.99 -8.39
CA ILE A 275 -8.32 -12.47 -7.01
C ILE A 275 -7.54 -11.61 -6.02
N TYR A 276 -6.21 -11.67 -6.04
CA TYR A 276 -5.38 -11.13 -4.95
C TYR A 276 -5.31 -9.61 -4.90
N LEU A 277 -5.43 -8.95 -6.05
CA LEU A 277 -5.44 -7.49 -6.16
C LEU A 277 -6.85 -6.91 -6.26
N LYS A 278 -7.87 -7.72 -6.52
CA LYS A 278 -9.22 -7.23 -6.80
C LYS A 278 -9.81 -6.42 -5.65
N GLY A 279 -9.67 -6.89 -4.41
CA GLY A 279 -10.12 -6.13 -3.23
C GLY A 279 -9.41 -4.78 -3.09
N PHE A 280 -8.10 -4.73 -3.36
CA PHE A 280 -7.34 -3.47 -3.39
C PHE A 280 -7.81 -2.54 -4.52
N GLU A 281 -8.02 -3.06 -5.74
CA GLU A 281 -8.52 -2.25 -6.86
C GLU A 281 -9.86 -1.58 -6.51
N ILE A 282 -10.80 -2.34 -5.93
CA ILE A 282 -12.10 -1.82 -5.48
C ILE A 282 -11.90 -0.71 -4.46
N CYS A 283 -11.05 -0.92 -3.44
CA CYS A 283 -10.76 0.10 -2.42
C CYS A 283 -10.20 1.39 -3.01
N ILE A 284 -9.22 1.27 -3.91
CA ILE A 284 -8.57 2.44 -4.52
C ILE A 284 -9.56 3.25 -5.35
N ARG A 285 -10.40 2.58 -6.14
CA ARG A 285 -11.35 3.25 -7.04
C ARG A 285 -12.54 3.85 -6.30
N GLU A 286 -13.09 3.15 -5.29
CA GLU A 286 -14.36 3.53 -4.66
C GLU A 286 -14.18 4.30 -3.35
N ALA A 287 -13.10 4.08 -2.59
CA ALA A 287 -12.88 4.71 -1.29
C ALA A 287 -11.67 5.66 -1.26
N LYS A 288 -10.77 5.59 -2.21
CA LYS A 288 -9.57 6.46 -2.32
C LYS A 288 -8.84 6.61 -0.97
N PRO A 289 -8.29 5.51 -0.41
CA PRO A 289 -7.62 5.57 0.88
C PRO A 289 -6.43 6.54 0.85
N ASP A 290 -6.24 7.29 1.93
CA ASP A 290 -5.13 8.25 2.05
C ASP A 290 -3.76 7.55 2.08
N CYS A 291 -3.70 6.37 2.66
CA CYS A 291 -2.50 5.56 2.78
C CYS A 291 -2.71 4.14 2.25
N LEU A 292 -1.60 3.46 1.92
CA LEU A 292 -1.58 2.03 1.58
C LEU A 292 -0.28 1.43 2.09
N MET A 293 -0.33 0.20 2.64
CA MET A 293 0.85 -0.48 3.18
C MET A 293 1.24 -1.68 2.34
N THR A 294 2.51 -1.72 1.93
CA THR A 294 3.08 -2.90 1.24
C THR A 294 3.32 -4.04 2.21
N SER A 295 3.38 -5.27 1.70
CA SER A 295 3.58 -6.48 2.51
C SER A 295 5.05 -6.91 2.60
N TYR A 296 5.37 -7.83 3.56
CA TYR A 296 6.71 -8.36 3.76
C TYR A 296 7.19 -9.32 2.71
N ASN A 297 6.29 -10.07 2.07
CA ASN A 297 6.60 -11.16 1.17
C ASN A 297 7.10 -10.67 -0.19
N LYS A 298 7.68 -11.60 -0.93
CA LYS A 298 7.92 -11.43 -2.36
C LYS A 298 6.66 -11.79 -3.16
N LEU A 299 6.54 -11.18 -4.31
CA LEU A 299 5.60 -11.53 -5.36
C LEU A 299 6.40 -11.86 -6.62
N ASN A 300 6.31 -13.11 -7.06
CA ASN A 300 7.04 -13.60 -8.23
C ASN A 300 8.52 -13.20 -8.24
N GLY A 301 9.19 -13.36 -7.09
CA GLY A 301 10.62 -13.14 -6.90
C GLY A 301 11.03 -11.76 -6.39
N VAL A 302 10.14 -10.75 -6.40
CA VAL A 302 10.46 -9.37 -5.97
C VAL A 302 9.73 -9.04 -4.67
N TYR A 303 10.43 -8.47 -3.68
CA TYR A 303 9.77 -7.94 -2.48
C TYR A 303 8.80 -6.81 -2.86
N ASN A 304 7.59 -6.83 -2.29
CA ASN A 304 6.52 -5.91 -2.68
C ASN A 304 6.88 -4.44 -2.49
N TYR A 305 7.67 -4.12 -1.48
CA TYR A 305 8.17 -2.76 -1.22
C TYR A 305 9.31 -2.31 -2.17
N PHE A 306 9.79 -3.19 -3.07
CA PHE A 306 10.73 -2.89 -4.14
C PHE A 306 10.12 -3.12 -5.54
N ASN A 307 8.85 -3.49 -5.60
CA ASN A 307 8.23 -3.94 -6.83
C ASN A 307 7.63 -2.77 -7.63
N TYR A 308 8.42 -2.25 -8.58
CA TYR A 308 8.00 -1.18 -9.48
C TYR A 308 6.73 -1.55 -10.26
N GLU A 309 6.61 -2.78 -10.75
CA GLU A 309 5.46 -3.20 -11.53
C GLU A 309 4.18 -3.26 -10.68
N LEU A 310 4.31 -3.67 -9.39
CA LEU A 310 3.16 -3.70 -8.48
C LEU A 310 2.72 -2.29 -8.08
N VAL A 311 3.68 -1.45 -7.64
CA VAL A 311 3.35 -0.15 -7.04
C VAL A 311 3.25 0.94 -8.09
N THR A 312 4.14 0.99 -9.08
CA THR A 312 4.06 2.00 -10.14
C THR A 312 3.08 1.57 -11.22
N THR A 313 3.34 0.46 -11.93
CA THR A 313 2.55 0.11 -13.11
C THR A 313 1.10 -0.23 -12.76
N ILE A 314 0.84 -1.02 -11.70
CA ILE A 314 -0.53 -1.40 -11.35
C ILE A 314 -1.20 -0.34 -10.49
N LEU A 315 -0.61 0.00 -9.34
CA LEU A 315 -1.28 0.86 -8.36
C LEU A 315 -1.37 2.32 -8.84
N ARG A 316 -0.24 2.90 -9.31
CA ARG A 316 -0.20 4.30 -9.71
C ARG A 316 -0.78 4.52 -11.12
N ASP A 317 -0.23 3.82 -12.11
CA ASP A 317 -0.54 4.10 -13.52
C ASP A 317 -1.91 3.50 -13.93
N ASP A 318 -2.19 2.22 -13.60
CA ASP A 318 -3.44 1.56 -14.00
C ASP A 318 -4.65 1.96 -13.13
N TRP A 319 -4.46 2.11 -11.82
CA TRP A 319 -5.56 2.43 -10.89
C TRP A 319 -5.66 3.92 -10.54
N GLY A 320 -4.64 4.71 -10.84
CA GLY A 320 -4.61 6.16 -10.58
C GLY A 320 -4.49 6.50 -9.08
N TYR A 321 -3.79 5.69 -8.29
CA TYR A 321 -3.64 5.95 -6.87
C TYR A 321 -2.68 7.10 -6.59
N GLU A 322 -3.15 8.11 -5.85
CA GLU A 322 -2.39 9.31 -5.51
C GLU A 322 -2.02 9.44 -4.03
N GLY A 323 -2.49 8.52 -3.18
CA GLY A 323 -2.21 8.53 -1.75
C GLY A 323 -0.77 8.11 -1.39
N CYS A 324 -0.47 8.14 -0.11
CA CYS A 324 0.84 7.79 0.43
C CYS A 324 1.01 6.27 0.54
N VAL A 325 2.04 5.71 -0.09
CA VAL A 325 2.40 4.29 0.06
C VAL A 325 3.51 4.15 1.09
N MET A 326 3.26 3.35 2.12
CA MET A 326 4.26 3.04 3.14
C MET A 326 4.69 1.58 3.10
N THR A 327 5.87 1.28 3.64
CA THR A 327 6.27 -0.11 3.91
C THR A 327 5.56 -0.64 5.14
N ASP A 328 5.43 -1.96 5.25
CA ASP A 328 5.32 -2.58 6.56
C ASP A 328 6.62 -2.35 7.37
N TRP A 329 6.64 -2.69 8.66
CA TRP A 329 7.76 -2.36 9.56
C TRP A 329 8.96 -3.28 9.34
N TRP A 330 10.18 -2.71 9.37
CA TRP A 330 11.46 -3.45 9.29
C TRP A 330 11.59 -4.32 8.05
N MET A 331 11.37 -3.78 6.87
CA MET A 331 11.60 -4.51 5.64
C MET A 331 13.03 -5.08 5.54
N LYS A 332 13.17 -6.18 4.84
CA LYS A 332 14.48 -6.78 4.55
C LYS A 332 15.29 -5.89 3.61
N SER A 333 16.60 -5.94 3.76
CA SER A 333 17.54 -5.41 2.78
C SER A 333 17.35 -6.13 1.44
N GLY A 334 17.51 -5.39 0.35
CA GLY A 334 17.42 -5.93 -1.00
C GLY A 334 18.18 -5.09 -1.99
N LYS A 335 18.55 -5.70 -3.09
CA LYS A 335 19.27 -5.09 -4.20
C LYS A 335 18.52 -5.38 -5.49
N SER A 336 18.48 -4.40 -6.38
CA SER A 336 17.87 -4.58 -7.70
C SER A 336 18.73 -5.47 -8.60
N GLU A 337 18.07 -6.39 -9.30
CA GLU A 337 18.73 -7.19 -10.32
C GLU A 337 18.89 -6.41 -11.64
N VAL A 338 18.00 -5.45 -11.88
CA VAL A 338 17.93 -4.64 -13.10
C VAL A 338 18.84 -3.41 -13.01
N PHE A 339 18.75 -2.70 -11.88
CA PHE A 339 19.55 -1.50 -11.59
C PHE A 339 20.56 -1.83 -10.50
N LYS A 340 21.75 -2.28 -10.90
CA LYS A 340 22.72 -2.93 -10.01
C LYS A 340 23.22 -2.09 -8.82
N THR A 341 23.07 -0.78 -8.90
CA THR A 341 23.45 0.16 -7.83
C THR A 341 22.30 0.48 -6.88
N LEU A 342 21.04 0.16 -7.24
CA LEU A 342 19.90 0.38 -6.38
C LEU A 342 19.79 -0.69 -5.31
N GLU A 343 19.75 -0.25 -4.06
CA GLU A 343 19.57 -1.07 -2.89
C GLU A 343 18.70 -0.38 -1.84
N ASN A 344 18.06 -1.17 -0.98
CA ASN A 344 17.35 -0.72 0.22
C ASN A 344 16.42 0.48 -0.01
N GLN A 345 16.66 1.61 0.68
CA GLN A 345 15.79 2.78 0.64
C GLN A 345 15.71 3.40 -0.77
N ALA A 346 16.83 3.47 -1.50
CA ALA A 346 16.83 3.98 -2.87
C ALA A 346 16.00 3.08 -3.81
N TYR A 347 16.07 1.76 -3.63
CA TYR A 347 15.29 0.82 -4.44
C TYR A 347 13.78 0.96 -4.18
N ARG A 348 13.38 1.20 -2.94
CA ARG A 348 12.01 1.51 -2.56
C ARG A 348 11.48 2.78 -3.25
N VAL A 349 12.27 3.86 -3.24
CA VAL A 349 11.89 5.14 -3.87
C VAL A 349 11.63 4.95 -5.38
N ARG A 350 12.47 4.19 -6.08
CA ARG A 350 12.24 3.82 -7.49
C ARG A 350 10.90 3.15 -7.71
N ALA A 351 10.47 2.27 -6.79
CA ALA A 351 9.20 1.59 -6.86
C ALA A 351 7.98 2.47 -6.50
N GLN A 352 8.18 3.74 -6.10
CA GLN A 352 7.14 4.65 -5.60
C GLN A 352 6.48 4.22 -4.28
N VAL A 353 7.23 3.57 -3.41
CA VAL A 353 6.85 3.39 -2.02
C VAL A 353 7.41 4.59 -1.24
N ASP A 354 6.53 5.48 -0.79
CA ASP A 354 6.89 6.84 -0.37
C ASP A 354 7.55 6.89 1.01
N VAL A 355 7.10 6.07 1.95
CA VAL A 355 7.59 6.10 3.33
C VAL A 355 8.12 4.75 3.77
N PHE A 356 9.32 4.75 4.34
CA PHE A 356 9.90 3.61 5.02
C PHE A 356 9.61 3.65 6.52
N MET A 357 8.92 2.64 7.04
CA MET A 357 8.55 2.57 8.45
C MET A 357 9.34 1.48 9.19
N PRO A 358 9.70 1.74 10.43
CA PRO A 358 9.62 2.97 11.23
C PRO A 358 10.77 3.95 10.99
N GLY A 359 11.54 3.79 9.91
CA GLY A 359 12.63 4.69 9.50
C GLY A 359 14.04 4.11 9.67
N ALA A 360 14.22 3.03 10.43
CA ALA A 360 15.49 2.33 10.57
C ALA A 360 15.41 0.91 9.99
N PRO A 361 16.34 0.49 9.15
CA PRO A 361 16.29 -0.82 8.49
C PRO A 361 16.46 -2.00 9.45
N ASN A 362 17.16 -1.82 10.58
CA ASN A 362 17.34 -2.83 11.60
C ASN A 362 17.20 -2.21 12.99
N PHE A 363 16.39 -2.84 13.83
CA PHE A 363 16.23 -2.45 15.22
C PHE A 363 17.59 -2.45 15.94
N GLY A 364 18.02 -1.28 16.38
CA GLY A 364 19.24 -1.08 17.15
C GLY A 364 20.52 -0.80 16.37
N ARG A 365 20.66 -1.23 15.11
CA ARG A 365 21.92 -1.06 14.35
C ARG A 365 22.10 0.34 13.74
N PHE A 366 21.01 0.97 13.35
CA PHE A 366 20.99 2.31 12.74
C PHE A 366 20.17 3.31 13.57
N LYS A 367 20.13 3.12 14.88
CA LYS A 367 19.37 3.98 15.77
C LYS A 367 19.70 5.46 15.53
N GLY A 368 18.68 6.23 15.13
CA GLY A 368 18.83 7.65 14.86
C GLY A 368 19.49 8.02 13.53
N LYS A 369 19.74 7.06 12.61
CA LYS A 369 20.41 7.35 11.33
C LYS A 369 19.71 6.68 10.14
N SER A 370 19.75 7.36 9.00
CA SER A 370 19.45 6.79 7.68
C SER A 370 20.46 5.70 7.31
N ASP A 371 20.09 4.80 6.40
CA ASP A 371 21.03 3.82 5.82
C ASP A 371 21.96 4.43 4.75
N GLY A 372 21.75 5.71 4.37
CA GLY A 372 22.54 6.47 3.43
C GLY A 372 22.38 6.07 1.95
N THR A 373 21.57 5.05 1.65
CA THR A 373 21.46 4.54 0.29
C THR A 373 20.80 5.53 -0.69
N ILE A 374 19.85 6.34 -0.22
CA ILE A 374 19.21 7.40 -1.03
C ILE A 374 20.22 8.42 -1.52
N LEU A 375 20.94 9.08 -0.59
CA LEU A 375 21.90 10.14 -0.95
C LEU A 375 23.06 9.61 -1.78
N LYS A 376 23.51 8.38 -1.52
CA LYS A 376 24.50 7.69 -2.35
C LYS A 376 23.96 7.47 -3.75
N SER A 377 22.73 7.00 -3.88
CA SER A 377 22.10 6.65 -5.16
C SER A 377 21.89 7.85 -6.08
N LEU A 378 21.60 9.06 -5.53
CA LEU A 378 21.49 10.29 -6.32
C LEU A 378 22.76 10.66 -7.10
N LYS A 379 23.91 10.14 -6.68
CA LYS A 379 25.22 10.38 -7.33
C LYS A 379 25.58 9.32 -8.36
N ASP A 380 24.71 8.33 -8.55
CA ASP A 380 25.01 7.16 -9.37
C ASP A 380 24.21 7.21 -10.68
N LYS A 381 24.85 6.85 -11.79
CA LYS A 381 24.23 6.86 -13.13
C LYS A 381 23.00 5.96 -13.24
N ASP A 382 22.99 4.81 -12.55
CA ASP A 382 21.86 3.86 -12.49
C ASP A 382 21.00 4.10 -11.24
N GLY A 383 21.30 5.13 -10.46
CA GLY A 383 20.62 5.47 -9.21
C GLY A 383 19.23 6.09 -9.42
N ILE A 384 18.59 6.45 -8.31
CA ILE A 384 17.37 7.25 -8.38
C ILE A 384 17.69 8.68 -8.82
N THR A 385 16.71 9.32 -9.45
CA THR A 385 16.79 10.75 -9.76
C THR A 385 16.27 11.59 -8.59
N LEU A 386 16.66 12.87 -8.54
CA LEU A 386 16.08 13.83 -7.59
C LEU A 386 14.56 13.91 -7.75
N ALA A 387 14.07 13.88 -8.98
CA ALA A 387 12.65 13.91 -9.30
C ALA A 387 11.86 12.73 -8.69
N GLU A 388 12.42 11.52 -8.66
CA GLU A 388 11.79 10.37 -8.02
C GLU A 388 11.68 10.57 -6.50
N LEU A 389 12.66 11.19 -5.88
CA LEU A 389 12.66 11.50 -4.46
C LEU A 389 11.67 12.63 -4.14
N GLN A 390 11.65 13.69 -4.96
CA GLN A 390 10.66 14.79 -4.88
C GLN A 390 9.22 14.27 -5.00
N ARG A 391 8.96 13.36 -5.92
CA ARG A 391 7.65 12.71 -6.09
C ARG A 391 7.21 11.99 -4.81
N SER A 392 8.08 11.21 -4.18
CA SER A 392 7.75 10.53 -2.91
C SER A 392 7.48 11.54 -1.79
N ALA A 393 8.27 12.59 -1.69
CA ALA A 393 8.06 13.67 -0.72
C ALA A 393 6.70 14.38 -0.91
N LYS A 394 6.31 14.64 -2.16
CA LYS A 394 4.98 15.21 -2.48
C LYS A 394 3.84 14.35 -1.94
N ASN A 395 3.90 13.03 -2.10
CA ASN A 395 2.85 12.13 -1.63
C ASN A 395 2.74 12.14 -0.10
N VAL A 396 3.85 12.28 0.62
CA VAL A 396 3.85 12.47 2.07
C VAL A 396 3.27 13.82 2.46
N LEU A 397 3.67 14.89 1.77
CA LEU A 397 3.22 16.25 2.06
C LEU A 397 1.72 16.47 1.80
N LYS A 398 1.13 15.81 0.79
CA LYS A 398 -0.33 15.81 0.58
C LYS A 398 -1.06 15.36 1.86
N LEU A 399 -0.56 14.33 2.54
CA LEU A 399 -1.13 13.88 3.80
C LEU A 399 -0.85 14.87 4.95
N CYS A 400 0.35 15.47 4.99
CA CYS A 400 0.68 16.50 5.98
C CYS A 400 -0.25 17.72 5.89
N ILE A 401 -0.60 18.17 4.68
CA ILE A 401 -1.56 19.25 4.44
C ILE A 401 -2.93 18.92 5.06
N LYS A 402 -3.42 17.70 4.90
CA LYS A 402 -4.70 17.26 5.49
C LYS A 402 -4.75 17.47 7.02
N TYR A 403 -3.63 17.30 7.71
CA TYR A 403 -3.55 17.40 9.17
C TYR A 403 -3.02 18.72 9.69
N SER A 404 -2.55 19.61 8.82
CA SER A 404 -2.17 20.98 9.17
C SER A 404 -3.32 21.97 9.03
N ALA A 405 -4.31 21.68 8.19
CA ALA A 405 -5.48 22.53 7.95
C ALA A 405 -6.58 22.35 9.00
N LYS A 406 -6.36 21.55 10.03
CA LYS A 406 -7.26 21.32 11.17
C LYS A 406 -6.65 21.91 12.42
#